data_8fe5aa83562cafd9344fcf68a2799ab6
#
_entry.id   8fe5aa83562cafd9344fcf68a2799ab6
#
_cell.length_a   1.000
_cell.length_b   1.000
_cell.length_c   1.000
_cell.angle_alpha   90.00
_cell.angle_beta   90.00
_cell.angle_gamma   90.00
#
_symmetry.space_group_name_H-M   'P 1'
#
loop_
_entity.id
_entity.type
_entity.pdbx_description
1 polymer ?
#
loop_
_entity_poly.entity_id
_entity_poly.type
_entity_poly.pdbx_seq_one_letter_code
_entity_poly.pdbx_strand_id
1 'polypeptide(L)'
;VVQSPTSKMISRLVDGQICAYALTPESWGLLSPLAVFRPSSEDRVVEHAVFADGKRAVYTTLNAAVCVTDTGDEVWRYAFEPQSDQVHGHRPGCVLSADEKVVWVYRPDAMAGRDRPDQWIALDASIGELLGQQDLETVGHSGQHLTHPSDGHVLLDVGEGQDGTVIYRALLTAGGISLDRYPWDDRCLIDLAPDGGRFLTVGHDQADAAIHAYPGGEVLLELPVEAFLPIEDVTDETPEFYLEWAGGFLTPDSVVVVLTGETEDDPEWSRSYRVDLRTGEIEARFDGHNEHPYDLQPLGDASWLTTDPAGHPIRWSQP
;
A
#
# COMPACT_ATOMS: atom_id res chain seq x y z
N VAL A 1 24.71 8.55 -22.58
CA VAL A 1 23.56 9.30 -22.05
C VAL A 1 23.34 8.73 -20.67
N VAL A 2 23.77 9.45 -19.63
CA VAL A 2 23.44 9.09 -18.24
C VAL A 2 21.96 9.41 -18.10
N GLN A 3 21.12 8.39 -17.98
CA GLN A 3 19.73 8.60 -17.55
C GLN A 3 19.79 9.24 -16.16
N SER A 4 19.25 10.44 -16.04
CA SER A 4 18.98 11.01 -14.71
C SER A 4 18.14 10.00 -13.93
N PRO A 5 18.43 9.76 -12.65
CA PRO A 5 17.60 8.89 -11.85
C PRO A 5 16.16 9.42 -11.94
N THR A 6 15.25 8.58 -12.42
CA THR A 6 13.82 8.89 -12.43
C THR A 6 13.41 9.18 -11.00
N SER A 7 12.96 10.40 -10.73
CA SER A 7 12.49 10.75 -9.40
C SER A 7 11.23 9.92 -9.12
N LYS A 8 11.21 9.21 -8.00
CA LYS A 8 10.02 8.48 -7.56
C LYS A 8 8.96 9.53 -7.17
N MET A 9 7.75 9.35 -7.68
CA MET A 9 6.61 10.20 -7.29
C MET A 9 5.79 9.51 -6.22
N ILE A 10 5.33 10.30 -5.26
CA ILE A 10 4.33 9.89 -4.27
C ILE A 10 3.17 10.87 -4.28
N SER A 11 2.04 10.47 -3.74
CA SER A 11 0.86 11.34 -3.61
C SER A 11 0.24 11.28 -2.22
N ARG A 12 -0.45 12.36 -1.85
CA ARG A 12 -1.28 12.46 -0.65
C ARG A 12 -2.57 13.17 -1.01
N LEU A 13 -3.66 12.76 -0.36
CA LEU A 13 -4.92 13.50 -0.41
C LEU A 13 -4.92 14.55 0.70
N VAL A 14 -4.83 15.82 0.33
CA VAL A 14 -4.78 16.96 1.24
C VAL A 14 -5.93 17.89 0.92
N ASP A 15 -6.83 18.14 1.87
CA ASP A 15 -7.99 19.00 1.69
C ASP A 15 -8.86 18.67 0.43
N GLY A 16 -8.99 17.36 0.13
CA GLY A 16 -9.73 16.87 -1.03
C GLY A 16 -9.00 17.03 -2.38
N GLN A 17 -7.74 17.47 -2.37
CA GLN A 17 -6.90 17.58 -3.55
C GLN A 17 -5.80 16.50 -3.52
N ILE A 18 -5.44 15.99 -4.70
CA ILE A 18 -4.34 15.03 -4.83
C ILE A 18 -3.05 15.83 -5.03
N CYS A 19 -2.20 15.83 -4.01
CA CYS A 19 -0.89 16.49 -4.04
C CYS A 19 0.19 15.49 -4.42
N ALA A 20 0.98 15.79 -5.46
CA ALA A 20 2.09 14.98 -5.93
C ALA A 20 3.42 15.53 -5.43
N TYR A 21 4.33 14.66 -4.97
CA TYR A 21 5.64 15.04 -4.45
C TYR A 21 6.73 14.23 -5.14
N ALA A 22 7.80 14.91 -5.57
CA ALA A 22 8.95 14.26 -6.16
C ALA A 22 9.95 13.88 -5.06
N LEU A 23 10.33 12.61 -5.01
CA LEU A 23 11.41 12.11 -4.15
C LEU A 23 12.72 12.15 -4.95
N THR A 24 13.53 13.16 -4.70
CA THR A 24 14.89 13.29 -5.25
C THR A 24 15.92 13.07 -4.14
N PRO A 25 17.21 12.86 -4.47
CA PRO A 25 18.26 12.77 -3.45
C PRO A 25 18.36 14.01 -2.54
N GLU A 26 17.90 15.17 -3.00
CA GLU A 26 17.94 16.45 -2.28
C GLU A 26 16.64 16.75 -1.51
N SER A 27 15.57 15.95 -1.70
CA SER A 27 14.26 16.16 -1.06
C SER A 27 14.27 15.60 0.35
N TRP A 28 14.47 16.45 1.37
CA TRP A 28 14.48 16.08 2.79
C TRP A 28 13.60 17.00 3.63
N GLY A 29 13.14 16.50 4.78
CA GLY A 29 12.24 17.22 5.67
C GLY A 29 10.84 17.34 5.07
N LEU A 30 10.13 18.42 5.40
CA LEU A 30 8.79 18.70 4.88
C LEU A 30 8.83 18.93 3.37
N LEU A 31 8.10 18.08 2.63
CA LEU A 31 8.06 18.15 1.17
C LEU A 31 7.01 19.16 0.71
N SER A 32 7.34 19.88 -0.37
CA SER A 32 6.36 20.73 -1.05
C SER A 32 5.79 20.01 -2.27
N PRO A 33 4.48 20.14 -2.54
CA PRO A 33 3.89 19.51 -3.71
C PRO A 33 4.47 20.07 -5.01
N LEU A 34 4.85 19.16 -5.93
CA LEU A 34 5.27 19.49 -7.30
C LEU A 34 4.06 19.84 -8.17
N ALA A 35 2.95 19.12 -7.97
CA ALA A 35 1.69 19.33 -8.67
C ALA A 35 0.51 19.10 -7.74
N VAL A 36 -0.61 19.74 -8.03
CA VAL A 36 -1.86 19.62 -7.28
C VAL A 36 -3.00 19.38 -8.26
N PHE A 37 -3.62 18.20 -8.16
CA PHE A 37 -4.75 17.82 -8.99
C PHE A 37 -6.06 18.09 -8.24
N ARG A 38 -7.05 18.57 -8.97
CA ARG A 38 -8.35 18.91 -8.42
C ARG A 38 -9.41 17.97 -8.98
N PRO A 39 -9.82 16.94 -8.22
CA PRO A 39 -10.97 16.12 -8.56
C PRO A 39 -12.21 17.00 -8.74
N SER A 40 -13.21 16.51 -9.49
CA SER A 40 -14.51 17.18 -9.55
C SER A 40 -15.08 17.37 -8.13
N SER A 41 -15.76 18.50 -7.89
CA SER A 41 -16.40 18.78 -6.59
C SER A 41 -17.50 17.75 -6.23
N GLU A 42 -17.98 16.98 -7.20
CA GLU A 42 -18.95 15.90 -7.01
C GLU A 42 -18.29 14.56 -6.66
N ASP A 43 -16.98 14.44 -6.91
CA ASP A 43 -16.24 13.20 -6.68
C ASP A 43 -15.66 13.15 -5.25
N ARG A 44 -16.00 12.11 -4.52
CA ARG A 44 -15.30 11.77 -3.28
C ARG A 44 -14.17 10.79 -3.62
N VAL A 45 -12.93 11.27 -3.56
CA VAL A 45 -11.73 10.44 -3.78
C VAL A 45 -11.64 9.36 -2.70
N VAL A 46 -11.43 8.12 -3.13
CA VAL A 46 -11.25 6.95 -2.26
C VAL A 46 -9.78 6.55 -2.24
N GLU A 47 -9.18 6.36 -3.43
CA GLU A 47 -7.76 6.02 -3.60
C GLU A 47 -7.20 6.81 -4.79
N HIS A 48 -5.89 6.98 -4.86
CA HIS A 48 -5.27 7.77 -5.92
C HIS A 48 -3.84 7.33 -6.23
N ALA A 49 -3.41 7.58 -7.48
CA ALA A 49 -2.04 7.42 -7.94
C ALA A 49 -1.65 8.58 -8.86
N VAL A 50 -0.38 8.97 -8.88
CA VAL A 50 0.13 10.03 -9.77
C VAL A 50 1.15 9.46 -10.73
N PHE A 51 1.13 9.97 -11.97
CA PHE A 51 2.14 9.61 -12.97
C PHE A 51 3.48 10.24 -12.64
N ALA A 52 4.58 9.57 -13.01
CA ALA A 52 5.94 10.02 -12.73
C ALA A 52 6.28 11.37 -13.40
N ASP A 53 5.56 11.74 -14.46
CA ASP A 53 5.72 13.04 -15.12
C ASP A 53 5.08 14.21 -14.35
N GLY A 54 4.29 13.91 -13.29
CA GLY A 54 3.59 14.90 -12.48
C GLY A 54 2.48 15.68 -13.21
N LYS A 55 2.03 15.21 -14.39
CA LYS A 55 1.04 15.92 -15.22
C LYS A 55 -0.35 15.32 -15.14
N ARG A 56 -0.47 14.09 -14.67
CA ARG A 56 -1.73 13.38 -14.54
C ARG A 56 -1.81 12.65 -13.20
N ALA A 57 -3.03 12.50 -12.72
CA ALA A 57 -3.37 11.63 -11.61
C ALA A 57 -4.56 10.76 -11.97
N VAL A 58 -4.61 9.56 -11.40
CA VAL A 58 -5.78 8.70 -11.42
C VAL A 58 -6.32 8.60 -10.02
N TYR A 59 -7.64 8.59 -9.88
CA TYR A 59 -8.28 8.31 -8.60
C TYR A 59 -9.53 7.45 -8.80
N THR A 60 -9.93 6.78 -7.73
CA THR A 60 -11.21 6.08 -7.66
C THR A 60 -12.19 6.88 -6.83
N THR A 61 -13.46 6.72 -7.19
CA THR A 61 -14.62 7.04 -6.38
C THR A 61 -15.39 5.75 -6.10
N LEU A 62 -16.49 5.80 -5.36
CA LEU A 62 -17.33 4.61 -5.17
C LEU A 62 -17.85 4.04 -6.51
N ASN A 63 -17.93 4.87 -7.56
CA ASN A 63 -18.61 4.51 -8.79
C ASN A 63 -17.81 4.74 -10.09
N ALA A 64 -16.54 5.11 -9.99
CA ALA A 64 -15.70 5.31 -11.17
C ALA A 64 -14.19 5.28 -10.84
N ALA A 65 -13.39 4.98 -11.86
CA ALA A 65 -11.98 5.39 -11.94
C ALA A 65 -11.87 6.58 -12.89
N VAL A 66 -11.08 7.59 -12.53
CA VAL A 66 -11.00 8.87 -13.23
C VAL A 66 -9.55 9.30 -13.39
N CYS A 67 -9.18 9.78 -14.57
CA CYS A 67 -7.89 10.42 -14.82
C CYS A 67 -8.07 11.91 -15.04
N VAL A 68 -7.25 12.71 -14.36
CA VAL A 68 -7.27 14.17 -14.48
C VAL A 68 -5.87 14.73 -14.73
N THR A 69 -5.82 15.92 -15.36
CA THR A 69 -4.58 16.69 -15.54
C THR A 69 -4.31 17.59 -14.33
N ASP A 70 -3.12 18.15 -14.25
CA ASP A 70 -2.74 19.18 -13.28
C ASP A 70 -3.52 20.50 -13.47
N THR A 71 -4.13 20.71 -14.64
CA THR A 71 -5.06 21.84 -14.89
C THR A 71 -6.48 21.58 -14.40
N GLY A 72 -6.79 20.33 -13.99
CA GLY A 72 -8.10 19.92 -13.50
C GLY A 72 -9.05 19.39 -14.60
N ASP A 73 -8.54 19.22 -15.83
CA ASP A 73 -9.34 18.66 -16.91
C ASP A 73 -9.44 17.14 -16.76
N GLU A 74 -10.66 16.59 -16.86
CA GLU A 74 -10.88 15.14 -16.92
C GLU A 74 -10.38 14.62 -18.28
N VAL A 75 -9.42 13.67 -18.25
CA VAL A 75 -8.90 13.00 -19.43
C VAL A 75 -9.80 11.85 -19.86
N TRP A 76 -10.19 11.03 -18.89
CA TRP A 76 -11.13 9.93 -19.07
C TRP A 76 -11.78 9.54 -17.75
N ARG A 77 -12.94 8.87 -17.88
CA ARG A 77 -13.70 8.29 -16.78
C ARG A 77 -14.19 6.90 -17.17
N TYR A 78 -13.88 5.92 -16.34
CA TYR A 78 -14.40 4.56 -16.43
C TYR A 78 -15.46 4.37 -15.33
N ALA A 79 -16.74 4.35 -15.73
CA ALA A 79 -17.86 4.19 -14.81
C ALA A 79 -18.02 2.73 -14.37
N PHE A 80 -18.27 2.51 -13.08
CA PHE A 80 -18.64 1.22 -12.52
C PHE A 80 -20.15 1.02 -12.67
N GLU A 81 -20.54 0.02 -13.46
CA GLU A 81 -21.94 -0.29 -13.69
C GLU A 81 -22.31 -1.70 -13.17
N PRO A 82 -23.46 -1.86 -12.48
CA PRO A 82 -24.38 -0.80 -12.07
C PRO A 82 -23.77 0.11 -11.01
N GLN A 83 -24.31 1.34 -10.90
CA GLN A 83 -23.94 2.28 -9.81
C GLN A 83 -24.33 1.67 -8.45
N SER A 84 -23.58 2.02 -7.42
CA SER A 84 -23.85 1.65 -6.04
C SER A 84 -24.26 2.88 -5.25
N ASP A 85 -25.29 2.75 -4.41
CA ASP A 85 -25.70 3.70 -3.39
C ASP A 85 -25.16 3.33 -1.99
N GLN A 86 -24.44 2.21 -1.88
CA GLN A 86 -23.79 1.77 -0.64
C GLN A 86 -22.62 2.69 -0.32
N VAL A 87 -22.78 3.52 0.72
CA VAL A 87 -21.74 4.49 1.14
C VAL A 87 -20.72 3.88 2.10
N HIS A 88 -21.09 2.74 2.71
CA HIS A 88 -20.26 2.06 3.71
C HIS A 88 -19.91 0.65 3.25
N GLY A 89 -18.73 0.21 3.62
CA GLY A 89 -18.31 -1.18 3.46
C GLY A 89 -17.56 -1.49 2.18
N HIS A 90 -17.31 -0.51 1.27
CA HIS A 90 -16.45 -0.77 0.13
C HIS A 90 -15.60 0.46 -0.27
N ARG A 91 -14.35 0.17 -0.67
CA ARG A 91 -13.37 1.19 -1.07
C ARG A 91 -12.62 0.68 -2.31
N PRO A 92 -13.00 1.11 -3.51
CA PRO A 92 -12.25 0.78 -4.73
C PRO A 92 -10.82 1.34 -4.67
N GLY A 93 -9.83 0.48 -4.96
CA GLY A 93 -8.42 0.86 -5.00
C GLY A 93 -7.91 1.06 -6.41
N CYS A 94 -6.82 1.81 -6.59
CA CYS A 94 -6.12 1.88 -7.86
C CYS A 94 -4.60 2.06 -7.71
N VAL A 95 -3.86 1.55 -8.70
CA VAL A 95 -2.41 1.74 -8.82
C VAL A 95 -2.00 1.80 -10.29
N LEU A 96 -0.88 2.45 -10.59
CA LEU A 96 -0.24 2.41 -11.90
C LEU A 96 0.70 1.20 -12.00
N SER A 97 0.75 0.57 -13.19
CA SER A 97 1.83 -0.37 -13.52
C SER A 97 3.18 0.33 -13.49
N ALA A 98 4.28 -0.44 -13.33
CA ALA A 98 5.62 0.13 -13.26
C ALA A 98 6.03 0.94 -14.51
N ASP A 99 5.47 0.62 -15.68
CA ASP A 99 5.67 1.35 -16.94
C ASP A 99 4.61 2.43 -17.21
N GLU A 100 3.68 2.62 -16.26
CA GLU A 100 2.59 3.61 -16.27
C GLU A 100 1.64 3.50 -17.49
N LYS A 101 1.59 2.34 -18.13
CA LYS A 101 0.67 2.13 -19.27
C LYS A 101 -0.67 1.56 -18.86
N VAL A 102 -0.76 0.97 -17.68
CA VAL A 102 -1.95 0.32 -17.15
C VAL A 102 -2.32 0.93 -15.80
N VAL A 103 -3.60 1.23 -15.64
CA VAL A 103 -4.22 1.48 -14.34
C VAL A 103 -4.88 0.20 -13.89
N TRP A 104 -4.41 -0.37 -12.79
CA TRP A 104 -5.05 -1.47 -12.12
C TRP A 104 -6.08 -0.94 -11.13
N VAL A 105 -7.29 -1.50 -11.16
CA VAL A 105 -8.40 -1.06 -10.30
C VAL A 105 -9.00 -2.29 -9.61
N TYR A 106 -8.97 -2.30 -8.29
CA TYR A 106 -9.77 -3.22 -7.49
C TYR A 106 -11.17 -2.62 -7.30
N ARG A 107 -12.20 -3.40 -7.64
CA ARG A 107 -13.60 -3.00 -7.51
C ARG A 107 -14.35 -3.99 -6.62
N PRO A 108 -14.66 -3.62 -5.37
CA PRO A 108 -15.38 -4.48 -4.41
C PRO A 108 -16.87 -4.50 -4.73
N ASP A 109 -17.30 -5.32 -5.67
CA ASP A 109 -18.68 -5.36 -6.15
C ASP A 109 -19.65 -6.03 -5.18
N ALA A 110 -19.22 -7.08 -4.49
CA ALA A 110 -20.06 -7.79 -3.53
C ALA A 110 -20.52 -6.86 -2.39
N MET A 111 -19.58 -6.15 -1.75
CA MET A 111 -19.89 -5.19 -0.69
C MET A 111 -20.58 -3.92 -1.19
N ALA A 112 -20.43 -3.60 -2.47
CA ALA A 112 -21.15 -2.49 -3.12
C ALA A 112 -22.61 -2.83 -3.48
N GLY A 113 -23.09 -4.05 -3.22
CA GLY A 113 -24.44 -4.47 -3.54
C GLY A 113 -24.72 -4.58 -5.04
N ARG A 114 -23.70 -4.91 -5.85
CA ARG A 114 -23.83 -5.03 -7.32
C ARG A 114 -24.20 -6.42 -7.80
N ASP A 115 -24.48 -7.38 -6.89
CA ASP A 115 -24.86 -8.77 -7.19
C ASP A 115 -23.86 -9.49 -8.12
N ARG A 116 -22.59 -9.26 -7.93
CA ARG A 116 -21.49 -9.91 -8.66
C ARG A 116 -20.25 -10.04 -7.79
N PRO A 117 -19.30 -10.92 -8.18
CA PRO A 117 -18.01 -11.00 -7.52
C PRO A 117 -17.23 -9.69 -7.59
N ASP A 118 -16.31 -9.50 -6.65
CA ASP A 118 -15.31 -8.45 -6.73
C ASP A 118 -14.49 -8.59 -8.02
N GLN A 119 -13.98 -7.49 -8.51
CA GLN A 119 -13.25 -7.49 -9.79
C GLN A 119 -11.91 -6.80 -9.70
N TRP A 120 -10.94 -7.36 -10.40
CA TRP A 120 -9.69 -6.69 -10.72
C TRP A 120 -9.67 -6.31 -12.20
N ILE A 121 -9.51 -5.03 -12.47
CA ILE A 121 -9.68 -4.42 -13.79
C ILE A 121 -8.36 -3.79 -14.20
N ALA A 122 -7.97 -3.97 -15.47
CA ALA A 122 -6.85 -3.29 -16.10
C ALA A 122 -7.37 -2.32 -17.16
N LEU A 123 -7.05 -1.03 -17.01
CA LEU A 123 -7.43 0.04 -17.95
C LEU A 123 -6.20 0.59 -18.65
N ASP A 124 -6.34 0.99 -19.92
CA ASP A 124 -5.32 1.79 -20.60
C ASP A 124 -5.16 3.15 -19.89
N ALA A 125 -3.97 3.42 -19.41
CA ALA A 125 -3.70 4.61 -18.58
C ALA A 125 -3.84 5.92 -19.36
N SER A 126 -3.83 5.88 -20.70
CA SER A 126 -3.92 7.07 -21.55
C SER A 126 -5.36 7.45 -21.92
N ILE A 127 -6.24 6.47 -22.10
CA ILE A 127 -7.60 6.67 -22.62
C ILE A 127 -8.71 6.04 -21.77
N GLY A 128 -8.37 5.26 -20.72
CA GLY A 128 -9.33 4.63 -19.81
C GLY A 128 -10.11 3.46 -20.40
N GLU A 129 -9.69 2.93 -21.57
CA GLU A 129 -10.32 1.75 -22.16
C GLU A 129 -9.97 0.48 -21.38
N LEU A 130 -10.95 -0.44 -21.32
CA LEU A 130 -10.79 -1.73 -20.66
C LEU A 130 -9.84 -2.63 -21.45
N LEU A 131 -8.71 -2.99 -20.84
CA LEU A 131 -7.72 -3.93 -21.38
C LEU A 131 -7.95 -5.37 -20.90
N GLY A 132 -8.48 -5.52 -19.70
CA GLY A 132 -8.77 -6.83 -19.11
C GLY A 132 -9.54 -6.69 -17.80
N GLN A 133 -10.23 -7.77 -17.44
CA GLN A 133 -11.03 -7.85 -16.22
C GLN A 133 -11.01 -9.29 -15.73
N GLN A 134 -10.94 -9.47 -14.42
CA GLN A 134 -10.97 -10.77 -13.77
C GLN A 134 -11.88 -10.71 -12.54
N ASP A 135 -12.80 -11.66 -12.43
CA ASP A 135 -13.57 -11.85 -11.21
C ASP A 135 -12.66 -12.46 -10.13
N LEU A 136 -12.81 -11.96 -8.91
CA LEU A 136 -12.09 -12.43 -7.73
C LEU A 136 -13.05 -13.24 -6.84
N GLU A 137 -12.53 -14.30 -6.23
CA GLU A 137 -13.26 -15.10 -5.25
C GLU A 137 -13.22 -14.45 -3.86
N THR A 138 -13.64 -13.17 -3.78
CA THR A 138 -13.60 -12.36 -2.54
C THR A 138 -14.92 -11.63 -2.33
N VAL A 139 -15.16 -11.26 -1.07
CA VAL A 139 -16.20 -10.35 -0.60
C VAL A 139 -15.52 -9.24 0.20
N GLY A 140 -14.66 -8.48 -0.50
CA GLY A 140 -13.74 -7.57 0.16
C GLY A 140 -14.31 -6.17 0.40
N HIS A 141 -13.80 -5.52 1.43
CA HIS A 141 -14.12 -4.14 1.76
C HIS A 141 -13.21 -3.15 1.04
N SER A 142 -11.92 -3.50 0.93
CA SER A 142 -10.87 -2.70 0.30
C SER A 142 -9.74 -3.60 -0.15
N GLY A 143 -8.83 -3.06 -0.97
CA GLY A 143 -7.63 -3.77 -1.36
C GLY A 143 -6.42 -2.85 -1.43
N GLN A 144 -5.27 -3.36 -1.00
CA GLN A 144 -3.98 -2.69 -1.13
C GLN A 144 -3.23 -3.23 -2.33
N HIS A 145 -2.77 -2.34 -3.20
CA HIS A 145 -1.95 -2.71 -4.34
C HIS A 145 -0.47 -2.45 -4.10
N LEU A 146 0.39 -3.39 -4.52
CA LEU A 146 1.84 -3.19 -4.62
C LEU A 146 2.31 -3.53 -6.03
N THR A 147 2.91 -2.56 -6.72
CA THR A 147 3.44 -2.75 -8.06
C THR A 147 4.85 -3.33 -7.99
N HIS A 148 5.09 -4.46 -8.63
CA HIS A 148 6.43 -5.04 -8.72
C HIS A 148 7.35 -4.13 -9.55
N PRO A 149 8.58 -3.83 -9.07
CA PRO A 149 9.42 -2.78 -9.66
C PRO A 149 9.92 -3.08 -11.08
N SER A 150 9.90 -4.34 -11.54
CA SER A 150 10.58 -4.69 -12.80
C SER A 150 9.92 -5.77 -13.66
N ASP A 151 9.07 -6.66 -13.12
CA ASP A 151 8.55 -7.81 -13.89
C ASP A 151 7.14 -7.61 -14.45
N GLY A 152 6.54 -6.45 -14.18
CA GLY A 152 5.22 -6.06 -14.68
C GLY A 152 4.03 -6.60 -13.89
N HIS A 153 4.26 -7.43 -12.85
CA HIS A 153 3.19 -7.87 -11.97
C HIS A 153 2.74 -6.78 -11.01
N VAL A 154 1.52 -6.94 -10.55
CA VAL A 154 0.94 -6.20 -9.42
C VAL A 154 0.41 -7.21 -8.41
N LEU A 155 0.66 -6.97 -7.14
CA LEU A 155 0.07 -7.70 -6.03
C LEU A 155 -1.14 -6.93 -5.53
N LEU A 156 -2.17 -7.66 -5.12
CA LEU A 156 -3.37 -7.11 -4.50
C LEU A 156 -3.68 -7.92 -3.25
N ASP A 157 -3.74 -7.23 -2.13
CA ASP A 157 -4.29 -7.76 -0.89
C ASP A 157 -5.74 -7.31 -0.76
N VAL A 158 -6.66 -8.24 -0.54
CA VAL A 158 -8.08 -7.95 -0.35
C VAL A 158 -8.50 -8.35 1.05
N GLY A 159 -8.84 -7.36 1.87
CA GLY A 159 -9.32 -7.60 3.23
C GLY A 159 -10.80 -8.00 3.24
N GLU A 160 -11.11 -9.13 3.86
CA GLU A 160 -12.46 -9.68 4.02
C GLU A 160 -12.99 -9.52 5.47
N GLY A 161 -12.47 -8.54 6.20
CA GLY A 161 -12.85 -8.26 7.57
C GLY A 161 -12.39 -9.38 8.53
N GLN A 162 -13.30 -9.96 9.31
CA GLN A 162 -12.95 -11.02 10.27
C GLN A 162 -12.65 -12.38 9.60
N ASP A 163 -12.98 -12.53 8.32
CA ASP A 163 -12.77 -13.77 7.57
C ASP A 163 -11.33 -13.88 7.03
N GLY A 164 -10.52 -12.82 7.23
CA GLY A 164 -9.11 -12.81 6.84
C GLY A 164 -8.81 -11.89 5.66
N THR A 165 -7.85 -12.29 4.84
CA THR A 165 -7.37 -11.52 3.70
C THR A 165 -6.87 -12.46 2.61
N VAL A 166 -6.98 -12.05 1.35
CA VAL A 166 -6.55 -12.84 0.18
C VAL A 166 -5.56 -12.04 -0.63
N ILE A 167 -4.38 -12.63 -0.86
CA ILE A 167 -3.34 -11.99 -1.66
C ILE A 167 -3.32 -12.60 -3.06
N TYR A 168 -3.47 -11.75 -4.06
CA TYR A 168 -3.35 -12.08 -5.48
C TYR A 168 -2.10 -11.48 -6.09
N ARG A 169 -1.64 -12.10 -7.17
CA ARG A 169 -0.61 -11.56 -8.07
C ARG A 169 -1.13 -11.63 -9.49
N ALA A 170 -1.07 -10.54 -10.24
CA ALA A 170 -1.56 -10.48 -11.61
C ALA A 170 -0.58 -9.83 -12.57
N LEU A 171 -0.68 -10.26 -13.83
CA LEU A 171 0.02 -9.69 -14.98
C LEU A 171 -0.96 -9.51 -16.13
N LEU A 172 -0.94 -8.34 -16.77
CA LEU A 172 -1.67 -8.14 -18.03
C LEU A 172 -0.88 -8.74 -19.20
N THR A 173 -1.50 -9.68 -19.89
CA THR A 173 -0.95 -10.36 -21.07
C THR A 173 -1.78 -10.06 -22.31
N ALA A 174 -1.34 -10.47 -23.49
CA ALA A 174 -2.15 -10.37 -24.71
C ALA A 174 -3.47 -11.18 -24.64
N GLY A 175 -3.56 -12.16 -23.74
CA GLY A 175 -4.76 -12.98 -23.52
C GLY A 175 -5.68 -12.46 -22.39
N GLY A 176 -5.38 -11.31 -21.83
CA GLY A 176 -6.07 -10.76 -20.66
C GLY A 176 -5.25 -10.84 -19.37
N ILE A 177 -5.91 -10.77 -18.23
CA ILE A 177 -5.26 -10.84 -16.93
C ILE A 177 -4.91 -12.29 -16.59
N SER A 178 -3.61 -12.56 -16.38
CA SER A 178 -3.15 -13.80 -15.74
C SER A 178 -3.15 -13.57 -14.23
N LEU A 179 -3.84 -14.43 -13.49
CA LEU A 179 -4.06 -14.28 -12.04
C LEU A 179 -3.53 -15.51 -11.30
N ASP A 180 -2.70 -15.28 -10.29
CA ASP A 180 -2.29 -16.27 -9.30
C ASP A 180 -2.80 -15.83 -7.92
N ARG A 181 -3.22 -16.77 -7.08
CA ARG A 181 -3.58 -16.56 -5.68
C ARG A 181 -2.55 -17.23 -4.78
N TYR A 182 -2.07 -16.52 -3.76
CA TYR A 182 -1.28 -17.16 -2.71
C TYR A 182 -2.16 -18.08 -1.85
N PRO A 183 -1.59 -19.15 -1.26
CA PRO A 183 -2.38 -20.19 -0.60
C PRO A 183 -2.89 -19.82 0.81
N TRP A 184 -2.65 -18.63 1.26
CA TRP A 184 -3.01 -18.13 2.60
C TRP A 184 -4.30 -17.28 2.53
N ASP A 185 -5.03 -17.27 3.64
CA ASP A 185 -6.18 -16.40 3.91
C ASP A 185 -6.05 -15.68 5.27
N ASP A 186 -4.90 -15.79 5.89
CA ASP A 186 -4.58 -15.30 7.23
C ASP A 186 -3.39 -14.32 7.27
N ARG A 187 -2.98 -13.76 6.12
CA ARG A 187 -1.81 -12.87 6.05
C ARG A 187 -2.10 -11.60 5.25
N CYS A 188 -1.86 -10.45 5.88
CA CYS A 188 -1.95 -9.14 5.24
C CYS A 188 -0.63 -8.78 4.55
N LEU A 189 -0.69 -8.33 3.30
CA LEU A 189 0.46 -7.85 2.54
C LEU A 189 0.82 -6.44 3.00
N ILE A 190 2.06 -6.25 3.47
CA ILE A 190 2.52 -4.97 4.00
C ILE A 190 3.34 -4.21 2.96
N ASP A 191 4.37 -4.85 2.40
CA ASP A 191 5.28 -4.17 1.48
C ASP A 191 6.03 -5.15 0.58
N LEU A 192 6.56 -4.63 -0.53
CA LEU A 192 7.39 -5.35 -1.49
C LEU A 192 8.81 -4.76 -1.48
N ALA A 193 9.81 -5.64 -1.39
CA ALA A 193 11.21 -5.21 -1.41
C ALA A 193 11.52 -4.37 -2.66
N PRO A 194 12.37 -3.34 -2.55
CA PRO A 194 12.69 -2.45 -3.68
C PRO A 194 13.38 -3.16 -4.84
N ASP A 195 14.00 -4.32 -4.61
CA ASP A 195 14.57 -5.20 -5.63
C ASP A 195 13.56 -6.19 -6.24
N GLY A 196 12.34 -6.26 -5.67
CA GLY A 196 11.27 -7.17 -6.08
C GLY A 196 11.45 -8.63 -5.66
N GLY A 197 12.56 -8.98 -4.98
CA GLY A 197 12.87 -10.38 -4.66
C GLY A 197 12.13 -10.94 -3.44
N ARG A 198 11.52 -10.10 -2.64
CA ARG A 198 10.88 -10.48 -1.36
C ARG A 198 9.68 -9.58 -1.08
N PHE A 199 8.76 -10.06 -0.24
CA PHE A 199 7.67 -9.24 0.30
C PHE A 199 7.46 -9.53 1.78
N LEU A 200 6.91 -8.56 2.49
CA LEU A 200 6.58 -8.59 3.91
C LEU A 200 5.08 -8.81 4.08
N THR A 201 4.72 -9.71 4.98
CA THR A 201 3.35 -9.87 5.47
C THR A 201 3.33 -9.80 6.99
N VAL A 202 2.16 -9.47 7.54
CA VAL A 202 1.83 -9.62 8.96
C VAL A 202 0.63 -10.57 9.06
N GLY A 203 0.61 -11.45 10.05
CA GLY A 203 -0.53 -12.31 10.32
C GLY A 203 -1.81 -11.50 10.51
N HIS A 204 -2.94 -12.00 10.06
CA HIS A 204 -4.24 -11.35 10.28
C HIS A 204 -4.59 -11.28 11.78
N ASP A 205 -4.10 -12.25 12.55
CA ASP A 205 -4.18 -12.28 14.02
C ASP A 205 -3.11 -11.41 14.71
N GLN A 206 -2.23 -10.77 13.91
CA GLN A 206 -1.17 -9.88 14.37
C GLN A 206 -0.12 -10.53 15.29
N ALA A 207 -0.05 -11.88 15.29
CA ALA A 207 0.87 -12.63 16.13
C ALA A 207 2.30 -12.72 15.55
N ASP A 208 2.45 -12.55 14.24
CA ASP A 208 3.75 -12.62 13.58
C ASP A 208 3.86 -11.71 12.35
N ALA A 209 5.09 -11.44 11.94
CA ALA A 209 5.43 -10.93 10.63
C ALA A 209 6.29 -11.95 9.88
N ALA A 210 6.20 -12.02 8.55
CA ALA A 210 7.00 -12.92 7.75
C ALA A 210 7.55 -12.27 6.48
N ILE A 211 8.79 -12.63 6.15
CA ILE A 211 9.42 -12.30 4.87
C ILE A 211 9.30 -13.51 3.96
N HIS A 212 8.74 -13.28 2.78
CA HIS A 212 8.55 -14.31 1.77
C HIS A 212 9.43 -14.08 0.55
N ALA A 213 9.86 -15.17 -0.09
CA ALA A 213 10.46 -15.12 -1.41
C ALA A 213 9.40 -14.79 -2.48
N TYR A 214 9.69 -13.84 -3.34
CA TYR A 214 8.88 -13.58 -4.52
C TYR A 214 9.43 -14.39 -5.71
N PRO A 215 8.60 -14.96 -6.58
CA PRO A 215 7.12 -14.93 -6.56
C PRO A 215 6.47 -16.10 -5.81
N GLY A 216 7.22 -17.06 -5.30
CA GLY A 216 6.73 -18.36 -4.81
C GLY A 216 6.01 -18.29 -3.48
N GLY A 217 6.36 -17.32 -2.62
CA GLY A 217 5.76 -17.16 -1.31
C GLY A 217 6.36 -18.02 -0.21
N GLU A 218 7.50 -18.67 -0.48
CA GLU A 218 8.21 -19.43 0.56
C GLU A 218 8.67 -18.51 1.69
N VAL A 219 8.43 -18.91 2.94
CA VAL A 219 8.87 -18.16 4.13
C VAL A 219 10.38 -18.22 4.24
N LEU A 220 11.03 -17.08 4.22
CA LEU A 220 12.47 -16.91 4.41
C LEU A 220 12.85 -16.58 5.84
N LEU A 221 11.99 -15.81 6.52
CA LEU A 221 12.16 -15.38 7.91
C LEU A 221 10.78 -15.20 8.53
N GLU A 222 10.60 -15.73 9.73
CA GLU A 222 9.42 -15.53 10.56
C GLU A 222 9.82 -14.79 11.82
N LEU A 223 9.00 -13.80 12.21
CA LEU A 223 9.24 -12.87 13.30
C LEU A 223 8.01 -12.89 14.22
N PRO A 224 7.95 -13.80 15.18
CA PRO A 224 6.83 -13.85 16.14
C PRO A 224 6.86 -12.60 17.04
N VAL A 225 5.70 -12.19 17.54
CA VAL A 225 5.55 -10.99 18.39
C VAL A 225 6.45 -11.05 19.62
N GLU A 226 6.66 -12.24 20.17
CA GLU A 226 7.51 -12.46 21.36
C GLU A 226 8.98 -12.09 21.10
N ALA A 227 9.44 -12.14 19.85
CA ALA A 227 10.81 -11.76 19.52
C ALA A 227 11.10 -10.27 19.74
N PHE A 228 10.07 -9.44 19.78
CA PHE A 228 10.19 -7.99 19.99
C PHE A 228 10.04 -7.57 21.45
N LEU A 229 9.65 -8.49 22.33
CA LEU A 229 9.41 -8.19 23.74
C LEU A 229 10.71 -8.24 24.52
N PRO A 230 11.03 -7.24 25.37
CA PRO A 230 12.06 -7.37 26.38
C PRO A 230 11.66 -8.49 27.35
N ILE A 231 12.59 -9.40 27.67
CA ILE A 231 12.36 -10.53 28.59
C ILE A 231 11.87 -10.03 29.99
N GLU A 232 12.15 -8.76 30.31
CA GLU A 232 11.83 -8.12 31.58
C GLU A 232 10.38 -7.61 31.66
N ASP A 233 9.71 -7.42 30.53
CA ASP A 233 8.34 -6.86 30.44
C ASP A 233 7.24 -7.95 30.38
N VAL A 234 7.63 -9.22 30.29
CA VAL A 234 6.71 -10.36 30.30
C VAL A 234 6.37 -10.74 31.73
N THR A 235 5.30 -10.16 32.27
CA THR A 235 4.73 -10.56 33.57
C THR A 235 3.50 -11.44 33.35
N ASP A 236 3.07 -12.22 34.37
CA ASP A 236 1.88 -13.10 34.31
C ASP A 236 0.55 -12.33 34.09
N GLU A 237 0.56 -11.00 34.21
CA GLU A 237 -0.51 -10.09 33.80
C GLU A 237 -0.11 -9.46 32.46
N THR A 238 -0.02 -10.29 31.41
CA THR A 238 0.52 -9.87 30.13
C THR A 238 -0.39 -8.84 29.45
N PRO A 239 0.14 -7.62 29.22
CA PRO A 239 -0.49 -6.70 28.27
C PRO A 239 -0.64 -7.39 26.93
N GLU A 240 -1.71 -7.09 26.18
CA GLU A 240 -1.87 -7.58 24.83
C GLU A 240 -0.84 -6.89 23.93
N PHE A 241 0.06 -7.68 23.34
CA PHE A 241 1.02 -7.21 22.34
C PHE A 241 0.64 -7.77 20.98
N TYR A 242 0.75 -6.93 19.97
CA TYR A 242 0.48 -7.35 18.59
C TYR A 242 1.32 -6.56 17.59
N LEU A 243 1.56 -7.16 16.42
CA LEU A 243 2.24 -6.50 15.33
C LEU A 243 1.24 -5.79 14.44
N GLU A 244 1.49 -4.51 14.19
CA GLU A 244 0.63 -3.71 13.33
C GLU A 244 0.75 -4.13 11.85
N TRP A 245 -0.33 -3.96 11.11
CA TRP A 245 -0.31 -4.08 9.65
C TRP A 245 0.36 -2.86 9.01
N ALA A 246 1.51 -2.49 9.53
CA ALA A 246 2.28 -1.30 9.18
C ALA A 246 3.78 -1.59 9.16
N GLY A 247 4.57 -0.71 8.54
CA GLY A 247 6.00 -0.87 8.37
C GLY A 247 6.38 -1.06 6.90
N GLY A 248 7.47 -1.80 6.63
CA GLY A 248 7.92 -2.07 5.26
C GLY A 248 9.43 -2.14 5.12
N PHE A 249 9.91 -2.27 3.88
CA PHE A 249 11.33 -2.35 3.56
C PHE A 249 12.00 -0.98 3.67
N LEU A 250 12.91 -0.83 4.64
CA LEU A 250 13.76 0.33 4.74
C LEU A 250 14.89 0.30 3.70
N THR A 251 15.43 -0.90 3.45
CA THR A 251 16.39 -1.22 2.39
C THR A 251 16.08 -2.63 1.87
N PRO A 252 16.71 -3.11 0.77
CA PRO A 252 16.53 -4.50 0.37
C PRO A 252 16.83 -5.52 1.50
N ASP A 253 17.74 -5.20 2.42
CA ASP A 253 18.19 -6.10 3.47
C ASP A 253 17.68 -5.74 4.88
N SER A 254 16.77 -4.79 5.01
CA SER A 254 16.20 -4.44 6.32
C SER A 254 14.75 -3.99 6.21
N VAL A 255 13.93 -4.38 7.20
CA VAL A 255 12.55 -3.95 7.33
C VAL A 255 12.33 -3.21 8.64
N VAL A 256 11.28 -2.40 8.67
CA VAL A 256 10.70 -1.86 9.90
C VAL A 256 9.41 -2.61 10.18
N VAL A 257 9.28 -3.10 11.41
CA VAL A 257 8.07 -3.75 11.94
C VAL A 257 7.59 -2.91 13.12
N VAL A 258 6.29 -2.76 13.26
CA VAL A 258 5.68 -1.96 14.32
C VAL A 258 4.97 -2.87 15.32
N LEU A 259 5.37 -2.77 16.58
CA LEU A 259 4.76 -3.44 17.72
C LEU A 259 3.89 -2.43 18.47
N THR A 260 2.66 -2.81 18.77
CA THR A 260 1.75 -2.07 19.64
C THR A 260 1.46 -2.90 20.88
N GLY A 261 1.24 -2.24 21.99
CA GLY A 261 0.88 -2.88 23.26
C GLY A 261 0.13 -1.93 24.16
N GLU A 262 -0.57 -2.51 25.14
CA GLU A 262 -1.24 -1.80 26.21
C GLU A 262 -0.62 -2.18 27.55
N THR A 263 -0.46 -1.21 28.45
CA THR A 263 -0.06 -1.43 29.85
C THR A 263 -0.99 -0.65 30.76
N GLU A 264 -1.03 -0.99 32.06
CA GLU A 264 -1.85 -0.25 33.03
C GLU A 264 -1.50 1.25 33.11
N ASP A 265 -0.22 1.59 32.92
CA ASP A 265 0.32 2.95 33.01
C ASP A 265 0.30 3.69 31.66
N ASP A 266 0.25 2.96 30.52
CA ASP A 266 0.25 3.50 29.15
C ASP A 266 -0.79 2.73 28.33
N PRO A 267 -2.00 3.29 28.16
CA PRO A 267 -3.15 2.57 27.62
C PRO A 267 -2.98 2.12 26.18
N GLU A 268 -2.11 2.74 25.42
CA GLU A 268 -1.76 2.30 24.07
C GLU A 268 -0.44 2.95 23.65
N TRP A 269 0.52 2.13 23.27
CA TRP A 269 1.79 2.62 22.78
C TRP A 269 2.22 1.82 21.53
N SER A 270 2.91 2.47 20.61
CA SER A 270 3.51 1.83 19.45
C SER A 270 5.02 2.04 19.42
N ARG A 271 5.75 1.02 19.00
CA ARG A 271 7.21 1.05 18.86
C ARG A 271 7.63 0.42 17.54
N SER A 272 8.45 1.12 16.78
CA SER A 272 9.03 0.59 15.56
C SER A 272 10.37 -0.09 15.85
N TYR A 273 10.62 -1.22 15.19
CA TYR A 273 11.85 -1.99 15.28
C TYR A 273 12.42 -2.21 13.90
N ARG A 274 13.73 -2.05 13.76
CA ARG A 274 14.45 -2.43 12.55
C ARG A 274 14.93 -3.86 12.68
N VAL A 275 14.78 -4.65 11.60
CA VAL A 275 15.24 -6.03 11.52
C VAL A 275 16.22 -6.16 10.34
N ASP A 276 17.42 -6.72 10.59
CA ASP A 276 18.35 -7.11 9.54
C ASP A 276 17.92 -8.47 8.96
N LEU A 277 17.56 -8.50 7.68
CA LEU A 277 17.02 -9.70 7.03
C LEU A 277 18.09 -10.77 6.70
N ARG A 278 19.38 -10.42 6.77
CA ARG A 278 20.47 -11.39 6.53
C ARG A 278 20.77 -12.22 7.76
N THR A 279 20.56 -11.63 8.95
CA THR A 279 20.85 -12.30 10.23
C THR A 279 19.58 -12.68 10.98
N GLY A 280 18.43 -12.06 10.70
CA GLY A 280 17.23 -12.15 11.49
C GLY A 280 17.30 -11.36 12.81
N GLU A 281 18.36 -10.57 13.00
CA GLU A 281 18.58 -9.81 14.22
C GLU A 281 17.62 -8.63 14.28
N ILE A 282 16.90 -8.51 15.39
CA ILE A 282 16.10 -7.33 15.72
C ILE A 282 17.06 -6.31 16.31
N GLU A 283 17.36 -5.28 15.53
CA GLU A 283 18.18 -4.17 15.99
C GLU A 283 17.39 -3.33 17.01
N ALA A 284 18.06 -2.37 17.62
CA ALA A 284 17.45 -1.48 18.59
C ALA A 284 16.18 -0.79 18.04
N ARG A 285 15.36 -0.26 18.95
CA ARG A 285 14.18 0.55 18.65
C ARG A 285 14.47 1.59 17.57
N PHE A 286 13.66 1.57 16.51
CA PHE A 286 13.74 2.50 15.40
C PHE A 286 12.91 3.76 15.71
N ASP A 287 13.53 4.94 15.67
CA ASP A 287 12.79 6.20 15.80
C ASP A 287 12.22 6.61 14.43
N GLY A 288 10.96 6.31 14.20
CA GLY A 288 10.24 6.63 12.97
C GLY A 288 9.75 8.07 12.89
N HIS A 289 9.86 8.86 13.98
CA HIS A 289 9.26 10.20 14.09
C HIS A 289 7.75 10.25 13.81
N ASN A 290 7.06 9.13 14.02
CA ASN A 290 5.62 8.97 13.80
C ASN A 290 4.86 8.93 15.13
N GLU A 291 3.69 9.57 15.19
CA GLU A 291 2.76 9.50 16.34
C GLU A 291 1.80 8.32 16.23
N HIS A 292 1.56 7.85 15.00
CA HIS A 292 0.64 6.75 14.70
C HIS A 292 1.36 5.68 13.86
N PRO A 293 1.18 4.37 14.13
CA PRO A 293 1.90 3.30 13.44
C PRO A 293 1.74 3.35 11.90
N TYR A 294 0.54 3.68 11.41
CA TYR A 294 0.24 3.73 9.98
C TYR A 294 0.75 5.00 9.27
N ASP A 295 1.33 5.96 10.00
CA ASP A 295 1.95 7.14 9.39
C ASP A 295 3.37 6.86 8.90
N LEU A 296 4.01 5.79 9.39
CA LEU A 296 5.34 5.39 8.99
C LEU A 296 5.33 4.67 7.63
N GLN A 297 5.94 5.25 6.61
CA GLN A 297 6.08 4.66 5.27
C GLN A 297 7.55 4.56 4.85
N PRO A 298 8.21 3.40 5.00
CA PRO A 298 9.54 3.15 4.44
C PRO A 298 9.55 3.28 2.91
N LEU A 299 10.67 3.75 2.34
CA LEU A 299 10.80 3.99 0.90
C LEU A 299 11.71 3.01 0.17
N GLY A 300 12.39 2.12 0.90
CA GLY A 300 13.30 1.12 0.35
C GLY A 300 14.71 1.64 0.03
N ASP A 301 14.99 2.92 0.27
CA ASP A 301 16.26 3.62 -0.02
C ASP A 301 16.96 4.13 1.24
N ALA A 302 16.71 3.51 2.39
CA ALA A 302 17.13 3.91 3.73
C ALA A 302 16.48 5.22 4.22
N SER A 303 15.39 5.65 3.60
CA SER A 303 14.58 6.77 4.05
C SER A 303 13.13 6.33 4.28
N TRP A 304 12.36 7.16 4.97
CA TRP A 304 10.94 6.94 5.23
C TRP A 304 10.18 8.26 5.27
N LEU A 305 8.86 8.15 5.19
CA LEU A 305 7.94 9.28 5.30
C LEU A 305 7.15 9.19 6.58
N THR A 306 6.82 10.36 7.12
CA THR A 306 5.70 10.61 8.02
C THR A 306 4.87 11.76 7.48
N THR A 307 3.79 12.13 8.17
CA THR A 307 2.86 13.16 7.72
C THR A 307 2.82 14.31 8.73
N ASP A 308 2.86 15.55 8.25
CA ASP A 308 2.66 16.71 9.11
C ASP A 308 1.16 16.90 9.47
N PRO A 309 0.80 17.77 10.44
CA PRO A 309 -0.60 18.00 10.80
C PRO A 309 -1.50 18.53 9.67
N ALA A 310 -0.92 19.03 8.57
CA ALA A 310 -1.66 19.49 7.40
C ALA A 310 -1.83 18.37 6.34
N GLY A 311 -1.26 17.18 6.54
CA GLY A 311 -1.34 16.06 5.61
C GLY A 311 -0.20 15.99 4.59
N HIS A 312 0.83 16.83 4.71
CA HIS A 312 1.99 16.81 3.81
C HIS A 312 3.08 15.85 4.30
N PRO A 313 3.79 15.14 3.40
CA PRO A 313 4.81 14.19 3.80
C PRO A 313 6.09 14.89 4.27
N ILE A 314 6.69 14.32 5.32
CA ILE A 314 8.02 14.67 5.82
C ILE A 314 8.94 13.50 5.53
N ARG A 315 10.04 13.73 4.81
CA ARG A 315 11.03 12.68 4.52
C ARG A 315 12.18 12.70 5.51
N TRP A 316 12.49 11.54 6.04
CA TRP A 316 13.52 11.28 7.02
C TRP A 316 14.56 10.30 6.49
N SER A 317 15.77 10.35 7.04
CA SER A 317 16.81 9.31 6.92
C SER A 317 17.53 9.16 8.23
N GLN A 318 18.11 8.00 8.46
CA GLN A 318 19.08 7.87 9.54
C GLN A 318 20.33 8.67 9.19
N PRO A 319 20.95 9.32 10.18
CA PRO A 319 22.21 10.05 10.01
C PRO A 319 23.39 9.15 9.65
#